data_d02d7af211d51071717564c85b4be526
#
_entry.id   d02d7af211d51071717564c85b4be526
#
_cell.length_a   1.000
_cell.length_b   1.000
_cell.length_c   1.000
_cell.angle_alpha   90.00
_cell.angle_beta   90.00
_cell.angle_gamma   90.00
#
_symmetry.space_group_name_H-M   'P 1'
#
loop_
_entity.id
_entity.type
_entity.pdbx_description
1 polymer ?
#
loop_
_entity_poly.entity_id
_entity_poly.type
_entity_poly.pdbx_seq_one_letter_code
_entity_poly.pdbx_strand_id
1 'polypeptide(L)'
;MRAKNSLFAAAAAALLTILPACGPGTKGEKGNRISTGDEMKIIFLHHSTGRAVWDGGVKQWFRDYNKAEGKKHEITEMEFPREKPYGWNNYPYDYWNIWVRNAGSGKYMGEPTLEILTKKYDMIVFKHCFPVSEILPDTGDPDVASSGKKLENYKLQYAALKEKMRSFPGTKFLVWTGAALVRQRTSPEQGEAAREFARWVVEEWDEPGDNIFVWDFFGLETEGGTFLQDRYAKSETNSHPNESFARDAARLFGRRIVDIIEGRGDQAP
;
A
#
# COMPACT_ATOMS: atom_id res chain seq x y z
N MET A 1 -3.08 4.32 -77.21
CA MET A 1 -1.79 4.28 -77.97
C MET A 1 -0.63 4.14 -77.00
N ARG A 2 0.26 3.19 -77.27
CA ARG A 2 1.59 2.90 -76.69
C ARG A 2 1.64 2.62 -75.18
N ALA A 3 1.81 1.43 -74.71
CA ALA A 3 2.75 0.31 -74.93
C ALA A 3 4.14 0.48 -74.24
N LYS A 4 4.42 -0.52 -73.33
CA LYS A 4 5.73 -1.15 -73.01
C LYS A 4 6.64 -0.38 -72.07
N ASN A 5 7.38 -0.96 -71.13
CA ASN A 5 8.00 -2.29 -71.08
C ASN A 5 8.39 -2.64 -69.64
N SER A 6 8.34 -3.93 -69.34
CA SER A 6 8.97 -4.61 -68.21
C SER A 6 10.49 -4.57 -68.23
N LEU A 7 11.12 -4.54 -67.05
CA LEU A 7 12.46 -5.05 -66.87
C LEU A 7 12.59 -5.73 -65.49
N PHE A 8 12.80 -7.04 -65.56
CA PHE A 8 13.24 -7.88 -64.46
C PHE A 8 14.70 -7.58 -64.16
N ALA A 9 15.06 -7.38 -62.89
CA ALA A 9 16.43 -7.50 -62.44
C ALA A 9 16.47 -8.41 -61.20
N ALA A 10 17.06 -9.56 -61.38
CA ALA A 10 17.42 -10.49 -60.33
C ALA A 10 18.60 -9.94 -59.53
N ALA A 11 18.52 -9.94 -58.23
CA ALA A 11 19.65 -9.66 -57.33
C ALA A 11 19.88 -10.84 -56.40
N ALA A 12 21.07 -11.36 -56.42
CA ALA A 12 21.58 -12.52 -55.74
C ALA A 12 21.61 -12.30 -54.19
N ALA A 13 21.21 -13.36 -53.48
CA ALA A 13 21.32 -13.46 -52.02
C ALA A 13 22.78 -13.79 -51.64
N ALA A 14 23.45 -12.92 -50.95
CA ALA A 14 24.70 -13.20 -50.23
C ALA A 14 24.40 -13.60 -48.81
N LEU A 15 24.61 -14.88 -48.47
CA LEU A 15 24.58 -15.40 -47.10
C LEU A 15 25.82 -14.93 -46.34
N LEU A 16 25.65 -13.97 -45.41
CA LEU A 16 26.69 -13.65 -44.44
C LEU A 16 26.46 -14.47 -43.17
N THR A 17 27.29 -15.46 -42.92
CA THR A 17 27.37 -16.19 -41.67
C THR A 17 28.06 -15.33 -40.60
N ILE A 18 27.33 -14.83 -39.62
CA ILE A 18 27.91 -14.15 -38.47
C ILE A 18 28.05 -15.17 -37.34
N LEU A 19 29.27 -15.51 -36.97
CA LEU A 19 29.63 -16.25 -35.78
C LEU A 19 29.35 -15.38 -34.53
N PRO A 20 28.79 -15.95 -33.43
CA PRO A 20 28.63 -15.21 -32.20
C PRO A 20 29.96 -15.08 -31.46
N ALA A 21 30.42 -13.87 -31.26
CA ALA A 21 31.53 -13.56 -30.36
C ALA A 21 31.07 -13.72 -28.91
N CYS A 22 31.70 -14.62 -28.17
CA CYS A 22 31.58 -14.68 -26.71
C CYS A 22 32.20 -13.45 -26.09
N GLY A 23 31.36 -12.51 -25.63
CA GLY A 23 31.72 -11.42 -24.73
C GLY A 23 31.53 -11.82 -23.26
N PRO A 24 32.31 -11.25 -22.31
CA PRO A 24 32.24 -11.65 -20.90
C PRO A 24 30.92 -11.26 -20.26
N GLY A 25 30.37 -12.22 -19.49
CA GLY A 25 29.06 -12.14 -18.87
C GLY A 25 28.86 -10.90 -17.99
N THR A 26 27.89 -10.09 -18.33
CA THR A 26 27.31 -9.09 -17.45
C THR A 26 26.51 -9.81 -16.37
N LYS A 27 26.87 -9.58 -15.12
CA LYS A 27 26.16 -10.08 -13.94
C LYS A 27 24.71 -9.59 -13.95
N GLY A 28 23.81 -10.57 -13.86
CA GLY A 28 22.39 -10.51 -14.03
C GLY A 28 21.65 -9.31 -13.46
N GLU A 29 20.92 -8.67 -14.31
CA GLU A 29 19.64 -8.05 -13.94
C GLU A 29 18.74 -9.15 -13.39
N LYS A 30 18.29 -8.98 -12.15
CA LYS A 30 17.30 -9.88 -11.56
C LYS A 30 16.03 -9.78 -12.40
N GLY A 31 15.78 -10.80 -13.20
CA GLY A 31 14.58 -10.94 -13.98
C GLY A 31 13.34 -10.72 -13.14
N ASN A 32 12.33 -10.18 -13.76
CA ASN A 32 10.97 -10.01 -13.28
C ASN A 32 10.50 -11.34 -12.67
N ARG A 33 10.56 -11.46 -11.34
CA ARG A 33 10.08 -12.63 -10.62
C ARG A 33 8.56 -12.56 -10.70
N ILE A 34 7.97 -13.28 -11.62
CA ILE A 34 6.54 -13.57 -11.58
C ILE A 34 6.37 -14.45 -10.33
N SER A 35 5.87 -13.86 -9.25
CA SER A 35 5.44 -14.61 -8.07
C SER A 35 4.39 -15.63 -8.51
N THR A 36 4.63 -16.89 -8.23
CA THR A 36 3.76 -18.01 -8.66
C THR A 36 2.46 -18.10 -7.86
N GLY A 37 2.10 -17.08 -7.07
CA GLY A 37 0.96 -17.12 -6.16
C GLY A 37 1.18 -18.00 -4.91
N ASP A 38 2.22 -18.85 -4.91
CA ASP A 38 2.51 -19.75 -3.80
C ASP A 38 3.52 -19.18 -2.80
N GLU A 39 4.30 -18.20 -3.21
CA GLU A 39 5.30 -17.52 -2.39
C GLU A 39 5.22 -16.00 -2.61
N MET A 40 4.88 -15.26 -1.59
CA MET A 40 4.82 -13.79 -1.60
C MET A 40 5.64 -13.24 -0.44
N LYS A 41 6.43 -12.21 -0.70
CA LYS A 41 7.13 -11.42 0.32
C LYS A 41 6.34 -10.16 0.61
N ILE A 42 5.84 -10.06 1.82
CA ILE A 42 4.91 -9.02 2.26
C ILE A 42 5.58 -8.18 3.35
N ILE A 43 5.48 -6.86 3.24
CA ILE A 43 5.87 -5.94 4.32
C ILE A 43 4.66 -5.17 4.81
N PHE A 44 4.48 -5.11 6.12
CA PHE A 44 3.48 -4.29 6.78
C PHE A 44 4.14 -3.08 7.45
N LEU A 45 3.82 -1.90 6.96
CA LEU A 45 4.33 -0.61 7.42
C LEU A 45 3.30 0.04 8.33
N HIS A 46 3.65 0.25 9.60
CA HIS A 46 2.69 0.71 10.58
C HIS A 46 3.34 1.36 11.81
N HIS A 47 2.48 1.86 12.69
CA HIS A 47 2.77 2.22 14.08
C HIS A 47 1.70 1.60 15.00
N SER A 48 1.74 1.95 16.24
CA SER A 48 0.95 1.56 17.42
C SER A 48 -0.32 0.71 17.19
N THR A 49 -1.37 1.22 16.53
CA THR A 49 -2.59 0.44 16.22
C THR A 49 -2.28 -0.78 15.35
N GLY A 50 -1.44 -0.61 14.33
CA GLY A 50 -0.96 -1.72 13.50
C GLY A 50 -0.14 -2.71 14.31
N ARG A 51 0.68 -2.24 15.28
CA ARG A 51 1.39 -3.10 16.22
C ARG A 51 0.42 -3.95 17.03
N ALA A 52 -0.65 -3.36 17.56
CA ALA A 52 -1.64 -4.11 18.32
C ALA A 52 -2.25 -5.25 17.48
N VAL A 53 -2.62 -4.99 16.24
CA VAL A 53 -3.15 -6.03 15.31
C VAL A 53 -2.07 -7.05 14.96
N TRP A 54 -0.84 -6.62 14.69
CA TRP A 54 0.28 -7.54 14.44
C TRP A 54 0.50 -8.52 15.59
N ASP A 55 0.55 -8.00 16.82
CA ASP A 55 0.72 -8.78 18.04
C ASP A 55 -0.52 -9.63 18.35
N GLY A 56 -1.69 -9.27 17.79
CA GLY A 56 -2.92 -10.05 17.80
C GLY A 56 -2.82 -11.40 17.08
N GLY A 57 -1.70 -11.68 16.40
CA GLY A 57 -1.39 -13.01 15.88
C GLY A 57 -1.21 -13.12 14.37
N VAL A 58 -1.00 -12.01 13.64
CA VAL A 58 -0.81 -12.01 12.17
C VAL A 58 0.24 -13.03 11.73
N LYS A 59 1.39 -13.05 12.39
CA LYS A 59 2.49 -13.95 12.06
C LYS A 59 2.14 -15.43 12.27
N GLN A 60 1.38 -15.73 13.34
CA GLN A 60 0.91 -17.09 13.60
C GLN A 60 -0.13 -17.50 12.56
N TRP A 61 -1.07 -16.61 12.24
CA TRP A 61 -2.08 -16.86 11.24
C TRP A 61 -1.47 -17.25 9.88
N PHE A 62 -0.43 -16.54 9.42
CA PHE A 62 0.27 -16.86 8.18
C PHE A 62 1.01 -18.20 8.23
N ARG A 63 1.61 -18.55 9.36
CA ARG A 63 2.21 -19.89 9.53
C ARG A 63 1.19 -21.01 9.39
N ASP A 64 0.03 -20.84 10.02
CA ASP A 64 -1.04 -21.83 10.00
C ASP A 64 -1.68 -21.92 8.61
N TYR A 65 -1.91 -20.80 7.95
CA TYR A 65 -2.38 -20.75 6.57
C TYR A 65 -1.40 -21.42 5.61
N ASN A 66 -0.13 -21.08 5.66
CA ASN A 66 0.90 -21.67 4.81
C ASN A 66 0.96 -23.20 4.98
N LYS A 67 0.86 -23.69 6.22
CA LYS A 67 0.85 -25.12 6.51
C LYS A 67 -0.39 -25.82 5.97
N ALA A 68 -1.56 -25.20 6.10
CA ALA A 68 -2.83 -25.75 5.65
C ALA A 68 -2.93 -25.81 4.11
N GLU A 69 -2.47 -24.75 3.44
CA GLU A 69 -2.63 -24.56 1.99
C GLU A 69 -1.36 -24.90 1.16
N GLY A 70 -0.30 -25.37 1.81
CA GLY A 70 0.95 -25.68 1.15
C GLY A 70 1.68 -24.46 0.56
N LYS A 71 1.43 -23.25 1.12
CA LYS A 71 1.99 -21.99 0.68
C LYS A 71 3.28 -21.62 1.44
N LYS A 72 3.99 -20.59 0.95
CA LYS A 72 5.26 -20.10 1.52
C LYS A 72 5.29 -18.58 1.63
N HIS A 73 4.16 -17.96 1.97
CA HIS A 73 4.12 -16.50 2.13
C HIS A 73 4.95 -16.07 3.33
N GLU A 74 5.79 -15.06 3.14
CA GLU A 74 6.57 -14.41 4.18
C GLU A 74 5.98 -13.04 4.49
N ILE A 75 5.57 -12.81 5.74
CA ILE A 75 5.12 -11.50 6.19
C ILE A 75 6.05 -10.95 7.25
N THR A 76 6.50 -9.72 7.05
CA THR A 76 7.33 -8.95 7.97
C THR A 76 6.68 -7.62 8.27
N GLU A 77 7.18 -6.93 9.28
CA GLU A 77 6.68 -5.60 9.66
C GLU A 77 7.81 -4.60 9.83
N MET A 78 7.46 -3.32 9.79
CA MET A 78 8.38 -2.23 10.08
C MET A 78 7.59 -1.00 10.56
N GLU A 79 8.09 -0.36 11.61
CA GLU A 79 7.63 0.99 11.96
C GLU A 79 7.97 1.96 10.82
N PHE A 80 6.95 2.69 10.33
CA PHE A 80 7.14 3.58 9.19
C PHE A 80 6.11 4.74 9.20
N PRO A 81 6.57 5.98 8.99
CA PRO A 81 7.96 6.38 9.10
C PRO A 81 8.42 6.32 10.56
N ARG A 82 9.72 6.18 10.79
CA ARG A 82 10.27 6.13 12.15
C ARG A 82 10.41 7.52 12.74
N GLU A 83 10.37 7.59 14.07
CA GLU A 83 10.53 8.86 14.78
C GLU A 83 11.84 9.55 14.43
N LYS A 84 12.92 8.80 14.34
CA LYS A 84 14.26 9.33 13.99
C LYS A 84 14.90 8.52 12.87
N PRO A 85 15.52 9.16 11.90
CA PRO A 85 15.74 10.63 11.78
C PRO A 85 14.61 11.40 11.14
N TYR A 86 13.53 10.75 10.63
CA TYR A 86 12.47 11.43 9.86
C TYR A 86 11.61 12.34 10.74
N GLY A 87 11.23 11.89 11.93
CA GLY A 87 10.23 12.54 12.74
C GLY A 87 8.82 12.11 12.30
N TRP A 88 8.15 11.27 13.06
CA TRP A 88 6.86 10.73 12.61
C TRP A 88 5.66 11.59 13.05
N ASN A 89 4.74 11.80 12.11
CA ASN A 89 3.36 12.15 12.40
C ASN A 89 2.41 11.08 11.88
N ASN A 90 2.87 10.25 10.95
CA ASN A 90 2.19 9.06 10.43
C ASN A 90 0.78 9.36 9.87
N TYR A 91 0.71 10.28 8.92
CA TYR A 91 -0.48 10.67 8.17
C TYR A 91 -0.13 10.88 6.67
N PRO A 92 -1.06 11.16 5.77
CA PRO A 92 -0.82 11.15 4.31
C PRO A 92 0.38 11.97 3.84
N TYR A 93 0.64 13.12 4.44
CA TYR A 93 1.79 13.96 4.09
C TYR A 93 3.12 13.22 4.20
N ASP A 94 3.35 12.42 5.26
CA ASP A 94 4.63 11.74 5.46
C ASP A 94 4.91 10.74 4.34
N TYR A 95 3.91 9.98 3.93
CA TYR A 95 4.02 8.99 2.85
C TYR A 95 4.23 9.68 1.50
N TRP A 96 3.47 10.75 1.22
CA TRP A 96 3.68 11.57 0.03
C TRP A 96 5.10 12.19 0.01
N ASN A 97 5.54 12.74 1.13
CA ASN A 97 6.86 13.38 1.22
C ASN A 97 8.00 12.39 0.98
N ILE A 98 7.90 11.16 1.51
CA ILE A 98 8.94 10.12 1.36
C ILE A 98 8.85 9.46 -0.02
N TRP A 99 7.67 9.08 -0.47
CA TRP A 99 7.50 8.22 -1.64
C TRP A 99 7.27 8.95 -2.96
N VAL A 100 6.77 10.19 -2.90
CA VAL A 100 6.50 11.00 -4.10
C VAL A 100 7.50 12.12 -4.22
N ARG A 101 7.53 13.05 -3.25
CA ARG A 101 8.38 14.25 -3.31
C ARG A 101 9.87 13.91 -3.30
N ASN A 102 10.29 12.97 -2.46
CA ASN A 102 11.68 12.54 -2.30
C ASN A 102 11.90 11.11 -2.77
N ALA A 103 11.17 10.71 -3.83
CA ALA A 103 11.30 9.42 -4.48
C ALA A 103 12.73 9.20 -5.00
N GLY A 104 13.15 7.93 -5.14
CA GLY A 104 14.45 7.58 -5.70
C GLY A 104 15.04 6.30 -5.11
N SER A 105 16.19 5.89 -5.62
CA SER A 105 16.84 4.63 -5.22
C SER A 105 17.54 4.68 -3.85
N GLY A 106 17.67 5.86 -3.25
CA GLY A 106 18.23 6.08 -1.92
C GLY A 106 17.12 6.20 -0.86
N LYS A 107 17.50 5.99 0.41
CA LYS A 107 16.61 6.29 1.55
C LYS A 107 16.49 7.81 1.74
N TYR A 108 15.29 8.28 2.04
CA TYR A 108 15.08 9.65 2.45
C TYR A 108 14.99 9.75 3.98
N MET A 109 15.88 10.49 4.60
CA MET A 109 15.97 10.63 6.07
C MET A 109 15.87 9.27 6.79
N GLY A 110 16.58 8.26 6.25
CA GLY A 110 16.59 6.90 6.81
C GLY A 110 15.40 6.01 6.41
N GLU A 111 14.32 6.57 5.84
CA GLU A 111 13.14 5.82 5.42
C GLU A 111 13.27 5.27 4.00
N PRO A 112 12.81 4.04 3.73
CA PRO A 112 12.83 3.47 2.41
C PRO A 112 11.77 4.11 1.51
N THR A 113 12.16 4.41 0.28
CA THR A 113 11.25 4.82 -0.81
C THR A 113 10.56 3.61 -1.43
N LEU A 114 9.55 3.81 -2.27
CA LEU A 114 8.91 2.71 -3.00
C LEU A 114 9.89 2.00 -3.93
N GLU A 115 10.86 2.73 -4.54
CA GLU A 115 11.91 2.14 -5.37
C GLU A 115 12.81 1.14 -4.64
N ILE A 116 12.91 1.27 -3.31
CA ILE A 116 13.62 0.31 -2.46
C ILE A 116 12.72 -0.84 -2.05
N LEU A 117 11.50 -0.54 -1.63
CA LEU A 117 10.55 -1.53 -1.11
C LEU A 117 10.10 -2.50 -2.21
N THR A 118 9.74 -2.01 -3.39
CA THR A 118 9.25 -2.82 -4.51
C THR A 118 10.28 -3.81 -5.08
N LYS A 119 11.58 -3.56 -4.85
CA LYS A 119 12.63 -4.53 -5.19
C LYS A 119 12.72 -5.72 -4.23
N LYS A 120 12.12 -5.61 -3.05
CA LYS A 120 12.24 -6.61 -1.99
C LYS A 120 10.95 -7.33 -1.71
N TYR A 121 9.82 -6.67 -1.91
CA TYR A 121 8.51 -7.15 -1.51
C TYR A 121 7.57 -7.19 -2.70
N ASP A 122 6.78 -8.24 -2.77
CA ASP A 122 5.74 -8.44 -3.77
C ASP A 122 4.46 -7.72 -3.37
N MET A 123 4.26 -7.51 -2.06
CA MET A 123 3.15 -6.73 -1.51
C MET A 123 3.65 -5.77 -0.41
N ILE A 124 3.18 -4.54 -0.49
CA ILE A 124 3.43 -3.50 0.50
C ILE A 124 2.09 -3.11 1.12
N VAL A 125 1.97 -3.36 2.42
CA VAL A 125 0.81 -2.95 3.21
C VAL A 125 1.19 -1.76 4.06
N PHE A 126 0.35 -0.72 4.08
CA PHE A 126 0.60 0.42 4.95
C PHE A 126 -0.67 0.98 5.56
N LYS A 127 -0.51 1.60 6.71
CA LYS A 127 -1.56 2.30 7.43
C LYS A 127 -1.03 3.57 8.09
N HIS A 128 -1.92 4.55 8.19
CA HIS A 128 -1.68 5.71 9.05
C HIS A 128 -2.11 5.42 10.49
N CYS A 129 -1.53 6.16 11.44
CA CYS A 129 -1.90 6.07 12.85
C CYS A 129 -2.83 7.24 13.24
N PHE A 130 -3.13 7.38 14.52
CA PHE A 130 -4.09 8.36 15.04
C PHE A 130 -3.97 9.79 14.51
N PRO A 131 -2.77 10.34 14.21
CA PRO A 131 -2.69 11.69 13.64
C PRO A 131 -3.47 11.90 12.34
N VAL A 132 -3.77 10.83 11.57
CA VAL A 132 -4.60 10.92 10.36
C VAL A 132 -6.05 11.34 10.68
N SER A 133 -6.54 11.00 11.87
CA SER A 133 -7.92 11.27 12.28
C SER A 133 -8.10 12.62 13.01
N GLU A 134 -7.01 13.38 13.18
CA GLU A 134 -7.02 14.73 13.74
C GLU A 134 -7.21 15.78 12.63
N ILE A 135 -8.25 15.60 11.81
CA ILE A 135 -8.49 16.44 10.63
C ILE A 135 -9.02 17.80 11.04
N LEU A 136 -8.39 18.85 10.52
CA LEU A 136 -8.78 20.24 10.69
C LEU A 136 -9.74 20.66 9.57
N PRO A 137 -10.56 21.71 9.79
CA PRO A 137 -11.42 22.25 8.74
C PRO A 137 -10.65 22.62 7.47
N ASP A 138 -11.25 22.34 6.33
CA ASP A 138 -10.74 22.76 5.02
C ASP A 138 -10.81 24.30 4.91
N THR A 139 -9.93 24.86 4.10
CA THR A 139 -9.86 26.33 3.87
C THR A 139 -10.21 26.71 2.44
N GLY A 140 -10.42 25.74 1.54
CA GLY A 140 -10.66 25.96 0.12
C GLY A 140 -9.40 26.34 -0.66
N ASP A 141 -8.22 26.08 -0.09
CA ASP A 141 -6.91 26.29 -0.71
C ASP A 141 -6.07 25.00 -0.55
N PRO A 142 -6.39 23.93 -1.30
CA PRO A 142 -5.71 22.66 -1.18
C PRO A 142 -4.28 22.73 -1.71
N ASP A 143 -3.34 22.21 -0.92
CA ASP A 143 -1.92 22.13 -1.28
C ASP A 143 -1.36 20.75 -0.96
N VAL A 144 -0.91 20.04 -2.01
CA VAL A 144 -0.30 18.71 -1.88
C VAL A 144 0.97 18.72 -1.03
N ALA A 145 1.71 19.82 -1.02
CA ALA A 145 2.94 20.00 -0.26
C ALA A 145 2.72 20.47 1.18
N SER A 146 1.49 20.76 1.56
CA SER A 146 1.15 21.19 2.91
C SER A 146 1.15 20.03 3.90
N SER A 147 1.80 20.24 5.05
CA SER A 147 1.71 19.36 6.21
C SER A 147 0.44 19.59 7.05
N GLY A 148 -0.44 20.49 6.64
CA GLY A 148 -1.71 20.75 7.29
C GLY A 148 -2.64 19.55 7.18
N LYS A 149 -3.18 19.09 8.33
CA LYS A 149 -4.08 17.94 8.42
C LYS A 149 -5.49 18.31 7.97
N LYS A 150 -5.68 18.62 6.69
CA LYS A 150 -6.96 18.99 6.09
C LYS A 150 -7.37 17.90 5.10
N LEU A 151 -8.66 17.66 4.98
CA LEU A 151 -9.19 16.64 4.07
C LEU A 151 -8.84 16.96 2.62
N GLU A 152 -8.92 18.23 2.21
CA GLU A 152 -8.52 18.73 0.90
C GLU A 152 -7.06 18.39 0.56
N ASN A 153 -6.12 18.53 1.51
CA ASN A 153 -4.72 18.17 1.32
C ASN A 153 -4.51 16.65 1.28
N TYR A 154 -5.20 15.91 2.14
CA TYR A 154 -5.12 14.44 2.17
C TYR A 154 -5.57 13.84 0.84
N LYS A 155 -6.66 14.36 0.25
CA LYS A 155 -7.15 13.90 -1.06
C LYS A 155 -6.10 14.11 -2.17
N LEU A 156 -5.40 15.25 -2.19
CA LEU A 156 -4.31 15.50 -3.15
C LEU A 156 -3.10 14.57 -2.92
N GLN A 157 -2.71 14.38 -1.66
CA GLN A 157 -1.60 13.50 -1.30
C GLN A 157 -1.90 12.03 -1.67
N TYR A 158 -3.13 11.57 -1.44
CA TYR A 158 -3.57 10.22 -1.83
C TYR A 158 -3.65 10.05 -3.34
N ALA A 159 -4.11 11.07 -4.08
CA ALA A 159 -4.08 11.04 -5.56
C ALA A 159 -2.63 10.87 -6.07
N ALA A 160 -1.69 11.64 -5.53
CA ALA A 160 -0.29 11.54 -5.90
C ALA A 160 0.34 10.20 -5.49
N LEU A 161 -0.01 9.66 -4.32
CA LEU A 161 0.42 8.33 -3.86
C LEU A 161 -0.13 7.22 -4.77
N LYS A 162 -1.39 7.32 -5.22
CA LYS A 162 -2.02 6.37 -6.14
C LYS A 162 -1.24 6.27 -7.45
N GLU A 163 -0.96 7.41 -8.09
CA GLU A 163 -0.16 7.44 -9.32
C GLU A 163 1.25 6.86 -9.10
N LYS A 164 1.85 7.16 -7.96
CA LYS A 164 3.16 6.61 -7.61
C LYS A 164 3.13 5.09 -7.44
N MET A 165 2.14 4.55 -6.75
CA MET A 165 1.99 3.09 -6.57
C MET A 165 1.68 2.38 -7.90
N ARG A 166 0.85 2.96 -8.75
CA ARG A 166 0.55 2.46 -10.11
C ARG A 166 1.78 2.34 -11.00
N SER A 167 2.81 3.17 -10.77
CA SER A 167 4.08 3.07 -11.50
C SER A 167 4.89 1.79 -11.20
N PHE A 168 4.44 0.97 -10.23
CA PHE A 168 5.02 -0.32 -9.87
C PHE A 168 4.03 -1.49 -10.07
N PRO A 169 3.59 -1.78 -11.31
CA PRO A 169 2.51 -2.74 -11.56
C PRO A 169 2.82 -4.18 -11.14
N GLY A 170 4.10 -4.50 -10.91
CA GLY A 170 4.54 -5.80 -10.38
C GLY A 170 4.44 -5.95 -8.86
N THR A 171 4.03 -4.89 -8.14
CA THR A 171 3.88 -4.90 -6.68
C THR A 171 2.43 -4.60 -6.32
N LYS A 172 1.86 -5.37 -5.42
CA LYS A 172 0.52 -5.13 -4.86
C LYS A 172 0.62 -4.18 -3.66
N PHE A 173 -0.33 -3.27 -3.55
CA PHE A 173 -0.41 -2.33 -2.42
C PHE A 173 -1.72 -2.53 -1.67
N LEU A 174 -1.66 -2.70 -0.35
CA LEU A 174 -2.84 -2.75 0.50
C LEU A 174 -2.82 -1.56 1.46
N VAL A 175 -3.81 -0.71 1.33
CA VAL A 175 -3.96 0.52 2.13
C VAL A 175 -5.03 0.29 3.18
N TRP A 176 -4.70 0.49 4.46
CA TRP A 176 -5.73 0.53 5.49
C TRP A 176 -6.32 1.93 5.56
N THR A 177 -7.62 2.00 5.77
CA THR A 177 -8.23 3.26 6.18
C THR A 177 -7.71 3.70 7.56
N GLY A 178 -7.86 4.98 7.88
CA GLY A 178 -7.30 5.57 9.10
C GLY A 178 -7.80 4.88 10.37
N ALA A 179 -7.07 5.04 11.48
CA ALA A 179 -7.48 4.54 12.77
C ALA A 179 -8.46 5.52 13.45
N ALA A 180 -9.61 5.03 13.89
CA ALA A 180 -10.60 5.83 14.61
C ALA A 180 -10.15 6.11 16.06
N LEU A 181 -10.63 7.21 16.60
CA LEU A 181 -10.43 7.58 17.99
C LEU A 181 -11.70 7.29 18.82
N VAL A 182 -11.51 6.95 20.09
CA VAL A 182 -12.64 6.92 21.05
C VAL A 182 -13.21 8.31 21.24
N ARG A 183 -14.50 8.40 21.57
CA ARG A 183 -15.23 9.69 21.72
C ARG A 183 -14.54 10.69 22.63
N GLN A 184 -13.85 10.23 23.67
CA GLN A 184 -13.16 11.12 24.63
C GLN A 184 -11.84 11.69 24.11
N ARG A 185 -11.36 11.25 22.93
CA ARG A 185 -10.06 11.64 22.35
C ARG A 185 -10.17 12.49 21.10
N THR A 186 -11.38 12.78 20.64
CA THR A 186 -11.62 13.57 19.43
C THR A 186 -12.92 14.36 19.56
N SER A 187 -13.07 15.43 18.78
CA SER A 187 -14.35 16.13 18.69
C SER A 187 -15.29 15.42 17.70
N PRO A 188 -16.61 15.65 17.77
CA PRO A 188 -17.56 15.15 16.79
C PRO A 188 -17.19 15.55 15.35
N GLU A 189 -16.73 16.77 15.16
CA GLU A 189 -16.36 17.32 13.84
C GLU A 189 -15.12 16.59 13.28
N GLN A 190 -14.09 16.37 14.10
CA GLN A 190 -12.90 15.63 13.69
C GLN A 190 -13.21 14.15 13.42
N GLY A 191 -14.04 13.53 14.26
CA GLY A 191 -14.49 12.17 14.04
C GLY A 191 -15.26 12.02 12.72
N GLU A 192 -16.15 12.98 12.42
CA GLU A 192 -16.89 12.98 11.16
C GLU A 192 -15.98 13.19 9.95
N ALA A 193 -15.02 14.12 10.03
CA ALA A 193 -14.04 14.33 8.98
C ALA A 193 -13.16 13.07 8.75
N ALA A 194 -12.79 12.34 9.81
CA ALA A 194 -12.07 11.08 9.71
C ALA A 194 -12.93 9.98 9.04
N ARG A 195 -14.23 9.91 9.37
CA ARG A 195 -15.19 9.02 8.70
C ARG A 195 -15.35 9.37 7.22
N GLU A 196 -15.48 10.66 6.90
CA GLU A 196 -15.55 11.12 5.51
C GLU A 196 -14.31 10.72 4.72
N PHE A 197 -13.12 10.90 5.30
CA PHE A 197 -11.88 10.49 4.66
C PHE A 197 -11.82 8.96 4.42
N ALA A 198 -12.17 8.16 5.42
CA ALA A 198 -12.18 6.71 5.29
C ALA A 198 -13.16 6.25 4.20
N ARG A 199 -14.39 6.82 4.19
CA ARG A 199 -15.40 6.55 3.17
C ARG A 199 -14.92 6.95 1.77
N TRP A 200 -14.33 8.13 1.62
CA TRP A 200 -13.78 8.59 0.34
C TRP A 200 -12.69 7.63 -0.18
N VAL A 201 -11.82 7.12 0.71
CA VAL A 201 -10.78 6.16 0.32
C VAL A 201 -11.41 4.86 -0.21
N VAL A 202 -12.48 4.38 0.40
CA VAL A 202 -13.14 3.12 0.03
C VAL A 202 -14.03 3.29 -1.22
N GLU A 203 -14.80 4.38 -1.31
CA GLU A 203 -15.86 4.53 -2.31
C GLU A 203 -15.42 5.26 -3.58
N GLU A 204 -14.42 6.15 -3.47
CA GLU A 204 -14.03 7.03 -4.58
C GLU A 204 -12.56 6.88 -4.99
N TRP A 205 -11.66 6.71 -4.00
CA TRP A 205 -10.25 6.61 -4.29
C TRP A 205 -9.83 5.21 -4.73
N ASP A 206 -10.38 4.15 -4.14
CA ASP A 206 -10.13 2.77 -4.56
C ASP A 206 -10.76 2.52 -5.94
N GLU A 207 -10.01 1.94 -6.86
CA GLU A 207 -10.48 1.64 -8.21
C GLU A 207 -10.20 0.16 -8.52
N PRO A 208 -11.21 -0.61 -8.95
CA PRO A 208 -10.99 -2.01 -9.25
C PRO A 208 -10.10 -2.20 -10.48
N GLY A 209 -9.33 -3.28 -10.48
CA GLY A 209 -8.54 -3.71 -11.63
C GLY A 209 -7.14 -3.11 -11.71
N ASP A 210 -6.69 -2.36 -10.70
CA ASP A 210 -5.30 -1.93 -10.60
C ASP A 210 -4.50 -2.78 -9.59
N ASN A 211 -3.35 -2.32 -9.15
CA ASN A 211 -2.49 -3.01 -8.19
C ASN A 211 -2.64 -2.49 -6.75
N ILE A 212 -3.67 -1.69 -6.49
CA ILE A 212 -3.94 -1.06 -5.20
C ILE A 212 -5.24 -1.62 -4.65
N PHE A 213 -5.29 -1.91 -3.37
CA PHE A 213 -6.42 -2.49 -2.68
C PHE A 213 -6.61 -1.77 -1.35
N VAL A 214 -7.83 -1.70 -0.87
CA VAL A 214 -8.16 -1.09 0.42
C VAL A 214 -8.64 -2.14 1.41
N TRP A 215 -8.31 -1.96 2.68
CA TRP A 215 -8.94 -2.63 3.81
C TRP A 215 -9.57 -1.58 4.71
N ASP A 216 -10.90 -1.63 4.81
CA ASP A 216 -11.66 -0.67 5.62
C ASP A 216 -11.59 -1.00 7.10
N PHE A 217 -10.43 -0.73 7.69
CA PHE A 217 -10.21 -0.91 9.12
C PHE A 217 -11.00 0.12 9.95
N PHE A 218 -11.17 1.34 9.45
CA PHE A 218 -12.00 2.36 10.11
C PHE A 218 -13.46 1.90 10.24
N GLY A 219 -14.03 1.41 9.16
CA GLY A 219 -15.38 0.85 9.17
C GLY A 219 -15.52 -0.35 10.12
N LEU A 220 -14.50 -1.23 10.17
CA LEU A 220 -14.46 -2.38 11.07
C LEU A 220 -14.47 -1.96 12.55
N GLU A 221 -13.62 -1.01 12.94
CA GLU A 221 -13.48 -0.61 14.35
C GLU A 221 -14.56 0.35 14.83
N THR A 222 -15.25 1.04 13.90
CA THR A 222 -16.36 1.95 14.20
C THR A 222 -17.74 1.32 13.98
N GLU A 223 -17.81 0.16 13.29
CA GLU A 223 -19.06 -0.46 12.80
C GLU A 223 -19.86 0.50 11.91
N GLY A 224 -19.14 1.24 11.05
CA GLY A 224 -19.72 2.27 10.17
C GLY A 224 -20.06 3.58 10.87
N GLY A 225 -19.76 3.70 12.17
CA GLY A 225 -19.95 4.93 12.95
C GLY A 225 -18.77 5.91 12.81
N THR A 226 -18.74 6.87 13.72
CA THR A 226 -17.78 7.99 13.73
C THR A 226 -16.60 7.74 14.68
N PHE A 227 -16.79 6.92 15.71
CA PHE A 227 -15.82 6.69 16.76
C PHE A 227 -15.51 5.20 16.90
N LEU A 228 -14.29 4.89 17.34
CA LEU A 228 -13.93 3.55 17.78
C LEU A 228 -14.94 3.07 18.85
N GLN A 229 -15.48 1.87 18.67
CA GLN A 229 -16.41 1.28 19.63
C GLN A 229 -15.73 1.01 20.98
N ASP A 230 -16.37 1.39 22.09
CA ASP A 230 -15.80 1.24 23.43
C ASP A 230 -15.39 -0.21 23.74
N ARG A 231 -16.17 -1.20 23.23
CA ARG A 231 -15.87 -2.62 23.39
C ARG A 231 -14.64 -3.10 22.66
N TYR A 232 -14.13 -2.33 21.70
CA TYR A 232 -12.91 -2.63 20.91
C TYR A 232 -11.69 -1.88 21.42
N ALA A 233 -11.89 -0.79 22.16
CA ALA A 233 -10.84 0.03 22.71
C ALA A 233 -10.20 -0.58 23.98
N LYS A 234 -8.96 -0.22 24.26
CA LYS A 234 -8.33 -0.55 25.56
C LYS A 234 -9.03 0.14 26.72
N SER A 235 -9.52 1.35 26.52
CA SER A 235 -10.34 2.08 27.50
C SER A 235 -11.04 3.28 26.82
N GLU A 236 -11.93 3.94 27.51
CA GLU A 236 -12.62 5.14 27.06
C GLU A 236 -11.68 6.31 26.64
N THR A 237 -10.44 6.29 27.13
CA THR A 237 -9.42 7.30 26.84
C THR A 237 -8.23 6.75 26.03
N ASN A 238 -8.27 5.47 25.65
CA ASN A 238 -7.19 4.80 24.93
C ASN A 238 -7.72 4.11 23.67
N SER A 239 -7.53 4.75 22.53
CA SER A 239 -8.03 4.30 21.22
C SER A 239 -7.26 3.10 20.62
N HIS A 240 -6.30 2.51 21.31
CA HIS A 240 -5.69 1.28 20.80
C HIS A 240 -6.69 0.11 20.90
N PRO A 241 -6.67 -0.81 19.95
CA PRO A 241 -7.42 -2.06 20.02
C PRO A 241 -7.11 -2.82 21.31
N ASN A 242 -8.15 -3.34 21.97
CA ASN A 242 -7.96 -4.32 23.04
C ASN A 242 -7.53 -5.68 22.45
N GLU A 243 -7.09 -6.60 23.30
CA GLU A 243 -6.56 -7.90 22.87
C GLU A 243 -7.56 -8.75 22.06
N SER A 244 -8.84 -8.71 22.43
CA SER A 244 -9.87 -9.49 21.73
C SER A 244 -10.06 -8.96 20.29
N PHE A 245 -10.26 -7.66 20.17
CA PHE A 245 -10.45 -7.04 18.86
C PHE A 245 -9.18 -7.14 18.01
N ALA A 246 -7.99 -6.99 18.61
CA ALA A 246 -6.72 -7.16 17.92
C ALA A 246 -6.55 -8.57 17.32
N ARG A 247 -6.96 -9.63 18.04
CA ARG A 247 -6.96 -11.01 17.52
C ARG A 247 -7.95 -11.21 16.37
N ASP A 248 -9.14 -10.65 16.48
CA ASP A 248 -10.14 -10.74 15.41
C ASP A 248 -9.69 -9.97 14.17
N ALA A 249 -9.19 -8.74 14.34
CA ALA A 249 -8.63 -7.93 13.28
C ALA A 249 -7.43 -8.61 12.60
N ALA A 250 -6.54 -9.27 13.36
CA ALA A 250 -5.41 -10.00 12.80
C ALA A 250 -5.84 -11.11 11.83
N ARG A 251 -6.93 -11.85 12.17
CA ARG A 251 -7.48 -12.89 11.30
C ARG A 251 -8.10 -12.31 10.03
N LEU A 252 -8.88 -11.23 10.16
CA LEU A 252 -9.49 -10.55 9.03
C LEU A 252 -8.42 -9.95 8.10
N PHE A 253 -7.39 -9.34 8.68
CA PHE A 253 -6.26 -8.81 7.93
C PHE A 253 -5.52 -9.90 7.12
N GLY A 254 -5.24 -11.04 7.76
CA GLY A 254 -4.63 -12.17 7.08
C GLY A 254 -5.48 -12.67 5.90
N ARG A 255 -6.79 -12.80 6.06
CA ARG A 255 -7.72 -13.16 4.99
C ARG A 255 -7.71 -12.14 3.86
N ARG A 256 -7.79 -10.85 4.17
CA ARG A 256 -7.76 -9.78 3.17
C ARG A 256 -6.50 -9.85 2.30
N ILE A 257 -5.33 -10.07 2.90
CA ILE A 257 -4.08 -10.24 2.16
C ILE A 257 -4.17 -11.45 1.23
N VAL A 258 -4.67 -12.58 1.71
CA VAL A 258 -4.81 -13.81 0.89
C VAL A 258 -5.80 -13.60 -0.25
N ASP A 259 -6.94 -12.95 -0.02
CA ASP A 259 -7.90 -12.63 -1.09
C ASP A 259 -7.25 -11.81 -2.22
N ILE A 260 -6.41 -10.84 -1.87
CA ILE A 260 -5.65 -10.06 -2.85
C ILE A 260 -4.63 -10.94 -3.61
N ILE A 261 -3.92 -11.84 -2.92
CA ILE A 261 -2.95 -12.74 -3.54
C ILE A 261 -3.65 -13.67 -4.53
N GLU A 262 -4.82 -14.16 -4.20
CA GLU A 262 -5.61 -15.11 -4.99
C GLU A 262 -6.50 -14.44 -6.06
N GLY A 263 -6.35 -13.12 -6.27
CA GLY A 263 -7.08 -12.38 -7.32
C GLY A 263 -8.54 -12.03 -6.97
N ARG A 264 -8.90 -12.09 -5.70
CA ARG A 264 -10.22 -11.67 -5.19
C ARG A 264 -10.18 -10.30 -4.51
N GLY A 265 -9.09 -9.55 -4.70
CA GLY A 265 -8.87 -8.29 -3.99
C GLY A 265 -9.90 -7.20 -4.26
N ASP A 266 -10.52 -7.19 -5.44
CA ASP A 266 -11.57 -6.22 -5.82
C ASP A 266 -12.98 -6.66 -5.42
N GLN A 267 -13.13 -7.85 -4.84
CA GLN A 267 -14.40 -8.26 -4.28
C GLN A 267 -14.59 -7.61 -2.92
N ALA A 268 -15.80 -7.13 -2.64
CA ALA A 268 -16.12 -6.62 -1.31
C ALA A 268 -15.78 -7.67 -0.25
N PRO A 269 -15.20 -7.25 0.88
CA PRO A 269 -14.82 -8.14 1.95
C PRO A 269 -16.03 -8.81 2.62
#